data_a1b464095a3972687e9ccf88455ad0f8
#
_entry.id   a1b464095a3972687e9ccf88455ad0f8
#
_cell.length_a   1.000
_cell.length_b   1.000
_cell.length_c   1.000
_cell.angle_alpha   90.00
_cell.angle_beta   90.00
_cell.angle_gamma   90.00
#
_symmetry.space_group_name_H-M   'P 1'
#
loop_
_entity.id
_entity.type
_entity.pdbx_description
1 polymer ?
#
loop_
_entity_poly.entity_id
_entity_poly.type
_entity_poly.pdbx_seq_one_letter_code
_entity_poly.pdbx_strand_id
1 'polypeptide(L)'
;DWNRAYGKKGFFQIQFIIPENKFKKILIKISDFLRKEKTFSTFIVIKRHNEKGKYLNYSGNGYSISFDFKINKNFSNINFFFNSLVKKYSLRVNFSKDLIINRSNAYNYPEFKIFKKEISLLNSKKKINSFFSKRLNI
;
A
#
# COMPACT_ATOMS: atom_id res chain seq x y z
N ASP A 1 15.38 4.32 18.65
CA ASP A 1 16.09 4.99 17.52
C ASP A 1 15.77 4.36 16.17
N TRP A 2 14.56 4.61 15.63
CA TRP A 2 14.13 4.10 14.33
C TRP A 2 15.07 4.53 13.19
N ASN A 3 15.62 5.74 13.28
CA ASN A 3 16.55 6.27 12.28
C ASN A 3 17.81 5.42 12.11
N ARG A 4 18.26 4.73 13.16
CA ARG A 4 19.39 3.79 13.08
C ARG A 4 19.03 2.51 12.33
N ALA A 5 17.79 2.01 12.50
CA ALA A 5 17.33 0.79 11.84
C ALA A 5 17.24 0.97 10.31
N TYR A 6 16.81 2.15 9.84
CA TYR A 6 16.58 2.40 8.41
C TYR A 6 17.70 3.16 7.69
N GLY A 7 18.58 3.84 8.44
CA GLY A 7 19.69 4.62 7.90
C GLY A 7 19.27 5.98 7.32
N LYS A 8 20.25 6.70 6.75
CA LYS A 8 20.06 8.09 6.29
C LYS A 8 19.02 8.29 5.18
N LYS A 9 18.81 7.28 4.33
CA LYS A 9 17.83 7.34 3.22
C LYS A 9 16.40 7.09 3.66
N GLY A 10 16.18 6.67 4.91
CA GLY A 10 14.87 6.34 5.42
C GLY A 10 14.30 5.01 4.91
N PHE A 11 12.98 4.90 4.97
CA PHE A 11 12.26 3.71 4.56
C PHE A 11 10.95 4.08 3.87
N PHE A 12 10.36 3.10 3.22
CA PHE A 12 8.99 3.15 2.76
C PHE A 12 8.21 1.96 3.30
N GLN A 13 6.92 2.17 3.46
CA GLN A 13 6.01 1.17 3.98
C GLN A 13 4.93 0.88 2.94
N ILE A 14 4.51 -0.37 2.86
CA ILE A 14 3.32 -0.78 2.13
C ILE A 14 2.49 -1.70 3.02
N GLN A 15 1.18 -1.49 3.04
CA GLN A 15 0.25 -2.33 3.78
C GLN A 15 -1.00 -2.60 2.94
N PHE A 16 -1.42 -3.85 2.88
CA PHE A 16 -2.64 -4.26 2.17
C PHE A 16 -3.31 -5.46 2.85
N ILE A 17 -4.61 -5.64 2.57
CA ILE A 17 -5.39 -6.77 3.04
C ILE A 17 -5.44 -7.83 1.93
N ILE A 18 -5.13 -9.06 2.30
CA ILE A 18 -5.19 -10.24 1.45
C ILE A 18 -6.40 -11.08 1.90
N PRO A 19 -7.34 -11.43 1.01
CA PRO A 19 -8.41 -12.36 1.33
C PRO A 19 -7.86 -13.69 1.87
N GLU A 20 -8.51 -14.27 2.87
CA GLU A 20 -8.03 -15.45 3.58
C GLU A 20 -7.70 -16.62 2.64
N ASN A 21 -8.57 -16.89 1.67
CA ASN A 21 -8.39 -17.97 0.68
C ASN A 21 -7.20 -17.74 -0.29
N LYS A 22 -6.65 -16.52 -0.36
CA LYS A 22 -5.51 -16.17 -1.21
C LYS A 22 -4.22 -15.93 -0.41
N PHE A 23 -4.31 -15.92 0.93
CA PHE A 23 -3.22 -15.49 1.80
C PHE A 23 -1.94 -16.31 1.57
N LYS A 24 -2.01 -17.63 1.71
CA LYS A 24 -0.84 -18.52 1.52
C LYS A 24 -0.20 -18.35 0.14
N LYS A 25 -1.01 -18.32 -0.92
CA LYS A 25 -0.53 -18.17 -2.30
C LYS A 25 0.21 -16.85 -2.53
N ILE A 26 -0.34 -15.76 -1.99
CA ILE A 26 0.26 -14.42 -2.16
C ILE A 26 1.52 -14.30 -1.31
N LEU A 27 1.51 -14.82 -0.08
CA LEU A 27 2.67 -14.81 0.79
C LEU A 27 3.87 -15.54 0.18
N ILE A 28 3.65 -16.72 -0.43
CA ILE A 28 4.70 -17.45 -1.16
C ILE A 28 5.26 -16.59 -2.28
N LYS A 29 4.42 -15.96 -3.10
CA LYS A 29 4.89 -15.07 -4.19
C LYS A 29 5.73 -13.90 -3.69
N ILE A 30 5.35 -13.31 -2.56
CA ILE A 30 6.12 -12.23 -1.94
C ILE A 30 7.47 -12.77 -1.46
N SER A 31 7.47 -13.90 -0.77
CA SER A 31 8.71 -14.54 -0.28
C SER A 31 9.68 -14.86 -1.42
N ASP A 32 9.18 -15.46 -2.50
CA ASP A 32 9.99 -15.81 -3.67
C ASP A 32 10.58 -14.57 -4.35
N PHE A 33 9.78 -13.52 -4.50
CA PHE A 33 10.26 -12.24 -5.04
C PHE A 33 11.35 -11.63 -4.15
N LEU A 34 11.14 -11.54 -2.84
CA LEU A 34 12.11 -10.96 -1.92
C LEU A 34 13.43 -11.74 -1.92
N ARG A 35 13.35 -13.07 -2.02
CA ARG A 35 14.52 -13.97 -2.12
C ARG A 35 15.27 -13.75 -3.44
N LYS A 36 14.55 -13.68 -4.57
CA LYS A 36 15.12 -13.42 -5.89
C LYS A 36 15.84 -12.07 -5.94
N GLU A 37 15.22 -11.02 -5.41
CA GLU A 37 15.80 -9.67 -5.38
C GLU A 37 16.87 -9.50 -4.28
N LYS A 38 17.18 -10.55 -3.52
CA LYS A 38 18.11 -10.50 -2.37
C LYS A 38 17.82 -9.32 -1.46
N THR A 39 16.53 -9.10 -1.18
CA THR A 39 16.04 -8.02 -0.31
C THR A 39 15.15 -8.58 0.79
N PHE A 40 14.98 -7.81 1.85
CA PHE A 40 14.13 -8.21 2.97
C PHE A 40 13.40 -6.99 3.54
N SER A 41 12.25 -7.25 4.14
CA SER A 41 11.56 -6.25 4.95
C SER A 41 12.20 -6.21 6.33
N THR A 42 12.48 -5.01 6.82
CA THR A 42 13.07 -4.80 8.14
C THR A 42 12.06 -5.14 9.25
N PHE A 43 10.79 -4.92 8.97
CA PHE A 43 9.69 -5.18 9.90
C PHE A 43 8.45 -5.65 9.16
N ILE A 44 7.81 -6.72 9.63
CA ILE A 44 6.59 -7.27 9.05
C ILE A 44 5.54 -7.39 10.15
N VAL A 45 4.33 -6.88 9.90
CA VAL A 45 3.18 -7.03 10.80
C VAL A 45 2.04 -7.69 10.06
N ILE A 46 1.47 -8.74 10.64
CA ILE A 46 0.28 -9.42 10.14
C ILE A 46 -0.84 -9.23 11.17
N LYS A 47 -2.04 -8.85 10.68
CA LYS A 47 -3.24 -8.70 11.51
C LYS A 47 -4.44 -9.30 10.80
N ARG A 48 -5.35 -9.90 11.54
CA ARG A 48 -6.64 -10.35 11.02
C ARG A 48 -7.64 -9.20 10.98
N HIS A 49 -8.44 -9.14 9.93
CA HIS A 49 -9.53 -8.18 9.73
C HIS A 49 -10.82 -8.92 9.39
N ASN A 50 -11.91 -8.52 10.03
CA ASN A 50 -13.25 -9.13 9.86
C ASN A 50 -14.32 -8.10 9.51
N GLU A 51 -13.95 -6.81 9.30
CA GLU A 51 -14.92 -5.73 9.17
C GLU A 51 -14.96 -5.17 7.75
N LYS A 52 -16.15 -4.72 7.34
CA LYS A 52 -16.34 -3.87 6.17
C LYS A 52 -16.50 -2.43 6.64
N GLY A 53 -15.64 -1.55 6.18
CA GLY A 53 -15.74 -0.12 6.44
C GLY A 53 -16.38 0.64 5.28
N LYS A 54 -16.65 1.92 5.51
CA LYS A 54 -17.15 2.87 4.51
C LYS A 54 -15.99 3.72 3.98
N TYR A 55 -16.14 4.29 2.78
CA TYR A 55 -15.17 5.16 2.11
C TYR A 55 -13.79 4.50 1.91
N LEU A 56 -12.71 5.27 1.99
CA LEU A 56 -11.32 4.77 1.92
C LEU A 56 -10.84 4.13 3.22
N ASN A 57 -11.75 3.74 4.09
CA ASN A 57 -11.41 3.04 5.31
C ASN A 57 -10.62 1.76 5.00
N TYR A 58 -9.54 1.55 5.74
CA TYR A 58 -8.71 0.36 5.66
C TYR A 58 -9.36 -0.80 6.42
N SER A 59 -10.31 -1.43 5.78
CA SER A 59 -11.09 -2.56 6.30
C SER A 59 -11.31 -3.62 5.24
N GLY A 60 -11.61 -4.82 5.66
CA GLY A 60 -11.87 -5.94 4.75
C GLY A 60 -11.83 -7.28 5.48
N ASN A 61 -12.19 -8.35 4.78
CA ASN A 61 -12.12 -9.72 5.30
C ASN A 61 -10.80 -10.37 4.87
N GLY A 62 -10.00 -10.83 5.84
CA GLY A 62 -8.74 -11.50 5.57
C GLY A 62 -7.61 -11.06 6.50
N TYR A 63 -6.38 -11.12 6.00
CA TYR A 63 -5.18 -10.76 6.74
C TYR A 63 -4.53 -9.52 6.12
N SER A 64 -4.32 -8.48 6.92
CA SER A 64 -3.43 -7.41 6.49
C SER A 64 -2.00 -7.80 6.74
N ILE A 65 -1.14 -7.40 5.82
CA ILE A 65 0.31 -7.51 5.98
C ILE A 65 0.95 -6.16 5.68
N SER A 66 1.83 -5.74 6.56
CA SER A 66 2.62 -4.51 6.41
C SER A 66 4.08 -4.87 6.26
N PHE A 67 4.75 -4.22 5.34
CA PHE A 67 6.18 -4.37 5.09
C PHE A 67 6.88 -3.02 5.18
N ASP A 68 8.02 -2.98 5.87
CA ASP A 68 8.90 -1.83 5.93
C ASP A 68 10.20 -2.14 5.19
N PHE A 69 10.51 -1.38 4.16
CA PHE A 69 11.72 -1.57 3.36
C PHE A 69 12.63 -0.35 3.45
N LYS A 70 13.93 -0.59 3.58
CA LYS A 70 14.94 0.47 3.40
C LYS A 70 14.93 0.98 1.96
N ILE A 71 15.06 2.29 1.78
CA ILE A 71 15.22 2.87 0.44
C ILE A 71 16.62 2.54 -0.08
N ASN A 72 16.68 1.72 -1.12
CA ASN A 72 17.92 1.27 -1.77
C ASN A 72 17.73 1.09 -3.29
N LYS A 73 18.72 0.53 -3.96
CA LYS A 73 18.69 0.28 -5.42
C LYS A 73 17.53 -0.60 -5.90
N ASN A 74 16.98 -1.44 -5.04
CA ASN A 74 15.87 -2.35 -5.37
C ASN A 74 14.49 -1.67 -5.27
N PHE A 75 14.42 -0.38 -4.91
CA PHE A 75 13.15 0.34 -4.72
C PHE A 75 12.22 0.23 -5.93
N SER A 76 12.73 0.42 -7.14
CA SER A 76 11.92 0.37 -8.36
C SER A 76 11.32 -1.01 -8.60
N ASN A 77 12.09 -2.09 -8.38
CA ASN A 77 11.63 -3.47 -8.55
C ASN A 77 10.56 -3.81 -7.50
N ILE A 78 10.78 -3.40 -6.25
CA ILE A 78 9.82 -3.60 -5.16
C ILE A 78 8.51 -2.86 -5.46
N ASN A 79 8.60 -1.60 -5.88
CA ASN A 79 7.47 -0.79 -6.27
C ASN A 79 6.66 -1.44 -7.40
N PHE A 80 7.32 -1.84 -8.48
CA PHE A 80 6.68 -2.52 -9.62
C PHE A 80 6.00 -3.82 -9.18
N PHE A 81 6.69 -4.67 -8.42
CA PHE A 81 6.15 -5.94 -7.96
C PHE A 81 4.88 -5.76 -7.12
N PHE A 82 4.91 -4.90 -6.10
CA PHE A 82 3.74 -4.71 -5.24
C PHE A 82 2.57 -4.05 -5.96
N ASN A 83 2.81 -3.09 -6.86
CA ASN A 83 1.75 -2.52 -7.70
C ASN A 83 1.11 -3.57 -8.62
N SER A 84 1.91 -4.47 -9.20
CA SER A 84 1.43 -5.58 -10.02
C SER A 84 0.62 -6.57 -9.19
N LEU A 85 1.07 -6.88 -7.97
CA LEU A 85 0.37 -7.77 -7.04
C LEU A 85 -0.99 -7.19 -6.63
N VAL A 86 -1.01 -5.91 -6.23
CA VAL A 86 -2.24 -5.19 -5.86
C VAL A 86 -3.24 -5.20 -7.00
N LYS A 87 -2.80 -4.88 -8.22
CA LYS A 87 -3.65 -4.92 -9.43
C LYS A 87 -4.20 -6.32 -9.70
N LYS A 88 -3.30 -7.32 -9.74
CA LYS A 88 -3.66 -8.71 -10.10
C LYS A 88 -4.69 -9.34 -9.16
N TYR A 89 -4.61 -9.04 -7.87
CA TYR A 89 -5.45 -9.66 -6.85
C TYR A 89 -6.51 -8.72 -6.27
N SER A 90 -6.59 -7.47 -6.77
CA SER A 90 -7.49 -6.41 -6.29
C SER A 90 -7.37 -6.20 -4.78
N LEU A 91 -6.12 -6.11 -4.28
CA LEU A 91 -5.87 -6.00 -2.85
C LEU A 91 -6.25 -4.62 -2.32
N ARG A 92 -6.81 -4.56 -1.11
CA ARG A 92 -7.13 -3.30 -0.43
C ARG A 92 -5.89 -2.75 0.26
N VAL A 93 -5.44 -1.58 -0.20
CA VAL A 93 -4.23 -0.92 0.31
C VAL A 93 -4.57 0.06 1.43
N ASN A 94 -3.71 0.17 2.42
CA ASN A 94 -3.80 1.23 3.41
C ASN A 94 -3.14 2.51 2.90
N PHE A 95 -3.94 3.44 2.40
CA PHE A 95 -3.43 4.70 1.83
C PHE A 95 -2.69 5.59 2.84
N SER A 96 -2.93 5.44 4.14
CA SER A 96 -2.22 6.23 5.16
C SER A 96 -0.80 5.72 5.44
N LYS A 97 -0.49 4.49 5.01
CA LYS A 97 0.81 3.84 5.20
C LYS A 97 1.50 3.48 3.88
N ASP A 98 0.97 3.98 2.78
CA ASP A 98 1.47 3.64 1.46
C ASP A 98 2.14 4.83 0.77
N LEU A 99 3.38 4.62 0.34
CA LEU A 99 4.15 5.59 -0.45
C LEU A 99 4.30 5.21 -1.91
N ILE A 100 3.91 3.99 -2.30
CA ILE A 100 4.28 3.44 -3.61
C ILE A 100 3.12 3.09 -4.52
N ILE A 101 1.88 3.02 -4.01
CA ILE A 101 0.74 2.67 -4.86
C ILE A 101 0.55 3.70 -5.98
N ASN A 102 0.40 3.24 -7.20
CA ASN A 102 0.21 4.12 -8.34
C ASN A 102 -1.27 4.52 -8.49
N ARG A 103 -1.49 5.59 -9.28
CA ARG A 103 -2.81 6.15 -9.51
C ARG A 103 -3.80 5.13 -10.08
N SER A 104 -3.39 4.28 -11.02
CA SER A 104 -4.29 3.29 -11.64
C SER A 104 -4.80 2.28 -10.61
N ASN A 105 -3.95 1.84 -9.69
CA ASN A 105 -4.35 0.92 -8.63
C ASN A 105 -5.26 1.59 -7.59
N ALA A 106 -5.04 2.86 -7.28
CA ALA A 106 -5.93 3.62 -6.41
C ALA A 106 -7.34 3.77 -7.02
N TYR A 107 -7.43 4.03 -8.33
CA TYR A 107 -8.70 4.13 -9.02
C TYR A 107 -9.49 2.81 -9.12
N ASN A 108 -8.83 1.67 -8.98
CA ASN A 108 -9.50 0.36 -8.88
C ASN A 108 -10.10 0.10 -7.50
N TYR A 109 -9.84 0.96 -6.52
CA TYR A 109 -10.44 0.89 -5.20
C TYR A 109 -11.91 1.36 -5.30
N PRO A 110 -12.91 0.54 -4.93
CA PRO A 110 -14.32 0.86 -5.23
C PRO A 110 -14.77 2.22 -4.74
N GLU A 111 -14.33 2.60 -3.54
CA GLU A 111 -14.73 3.84 -2.87
C GLU A 111 -13.89 5.06 -3.29
N PHE A 112 -12.84 4.87 -4.09
CA PHE A 112 -11.92 5.97 -4.42
C PHE A 112 -12.58 7.08 -5.26
N LYS A 113 -13.47 6.72 -6.16
CA LYS A 113 -14.21 7.68 -6.99
C LYS A 113 -15.14 8.56 -6.14
N ILE A 114 -15.83 7.96 -5.16
CA ILE A 114 -16.70 8.67 -4.23
C ILE A 114 -15.86 9.62 -3.39
N PHE A 115 -14.78 9.12 -2.78
CA PHE A 115 -13.87 9.93 -1.99
C PHE A 115 -13.32 11.12 -2.79
N LYS A 116 -12.90 10.90 -4.04
CA LYS A 116 -12.40 11.98 -4.90
C LYS A 116 -13.46 13.04 -5.15
N LYS A 117 -14.71 12.64 -5.39
CA LYS A 117 -15.82 13.58 -5.59
C LYS A 117 -16.03 14.45 -4.34
N GLU A 118 -16.09 13.82 -3.17
CA GLU A 118 -16.27 14.54 -1.89
C GLU A 118 -15.11 15.53 -1.63
N ILE A 119 -13.86 15.08 -1.80
CA ILE A 119 -12.69 15.97 -1.64
C ILE A 119 -12.74 17.13 -2.63
N SER A 120 -13.16 16.92 -3.88
CA SER A 120 -13.24 18.00 -4.86
C SER A 120 -14.29 19.06 -4.50
N LEU A 121 -15.37 18.68 -3.83
CA LEU A 121 -16.37 19.61 -3.32
C LEU A 121 -15.82 20.42 -2.11
N LEU A 122 -15.21 19.73 -1.15
CA LEU A 122 -14.66 20.35 0.07
C LEU A 122 -13.43 21.22 -0.23
N ASN A 123 -12.63 20.88 -1.21
CA ASN A 123 -11.39 21.57 -1.59
C ASN A 123 -11.50 22.17 -3.00
N SER A 124 -12.64 22.78 -3.34
CA SER A 124 -12.94 23.33 -4.66
C SER A 124 -11.87 24.31 -5.18
N LYS A 125 -11.29 25.10 -4.29
CA LYS A 125 -10.23 26.06 -4.60
C LYS A 125 -8.82 25.43 -4.61
N LYS A 126 -8.68 24.12 -4.43
CA LYS A 126 -7.42 23.36 -4.38
C LYS A 126 -6.35 23.96 -3.44
N LYS A 127 -6.79 24.58 -2.35
CA LYS A 127 -5.89 25.21 -1.35
C LYS A 127 -5.16 24.20 -0.49
N ILE A 128 -5.81 23.04 -0.22
CA ILE A 128 -5.24 21.98 0.61
C ILE A 128 -4.65 20.92 -0.33
N ASN A 129 -3.32 20.78 -0.28
CA ASN A 129 -2.58 19.81 -1.07
C ASN A 129 -1.61 19.03 -0.20
N SER A 130 -1.43 17.76 -0.53
CA SER A 130 -0.41 16.90 0.05
C SER A 130 0.36 16.16 -1.04
N PHE A 131 1.50 15.57 -0.69
CA PHE A 131 2.21 14.69 -1.61
C PHE A 131 1.31 13.53 -2.10
N PHE A 132 0.51 12.97 -1.20
CA PHE A 132 -0.47 11.94 -1.51
C PHE A 132 -1.52 12.43 -2.52
N SER A 133 -2.14 13.59 -2.28
CA SER A 133 -3.17 14.13 -3.18
C SER A 133 -2.62 14.42 -4.58
N LYS A 134 -1.41 14.95 -4.68
CA LYS A 134 -0.72 15.19 -5.97
C LYS A 134 -0.43 13.88 -6.70
N ARG A 135 0.12 12.87 -6.00
CA ARG A 135 0.44 11.54 -6.58
C ARG A 135 -0.79 10.84 -7.15
N LEU A 136 -1.92 10.90 -6.45
CA LEU A 136 -3.16 10.24 -6.84
C LEU A 136 -4.11 11.12 -7.67
N ASN A 137 -3.80 12.41 -7.81
CA ASN A 137 -4.62 13.39 -8.51
C ASN A 137 -6.03 13.53 -7.93
N ILE A 138 -6.07 13.87 -6.64
CA ILE A 138 -7.28 14.14 -5.85
C ILE A 138 -7.21 15.52 -5.21
#